data_d1d59022fa45eddf7b56bff110d9a80f
#
_entry.id   d1d59022fa45eddf7b56bff110d9a80f
#
_cell.length_a   1.000
_cell.length_b   1.000
_cell.length_c   1.000
_cell.angle_alpha   90.00
_cell.angle_beta   90.00
_cell.angle_gamma   90.00
#
_symmetry.space_group_name_H-M   'P 1'
#
loop_
_entity.id
_entity.type
_entity.pdbx_description
1 polymer ?
#
loop_
_entity_poly.entity_id
_entity_poly.type
_entity_poly.pdbx_seq_one_letter_code
_entity_poly.pdbx_strand_id
1 'polypeptide(L)'
;MYLDGLDSLDQKIVRLLIENARISYSDIGEEIGISRVAVKARIQALEQKGIIEEYTTVINPQKISGAVSCYFEIETMPRCLAEVTEILYQNDTVTQIYRVTGKDKLHVHAVAASSEEMETFLHTVIDALPGVLSCSCNMILSRIKDIKGLRL
;
A
#
# COMPACT_ATOMS: atom_id res chain seq x y z
N MET A 1 10.43 -2.46 -19.85
CA MET A 1 10.63 -3.19 -18.56
C MET A 1 10.49 -2.18 -17.42
N TYR A 2 10.02 -2.55 -16.24
CA TYR A 2 9.67 -1.59 -15.15
C TYR A 2 10.80 -0.68 -14.66
N LEU A 3 12.07 -1.01 -14.93
CA LEU A 3 13.22 -0.24 -14.51
C LEU A 3 13.90 0.54 -15.64
N ASP A 4 13.24 0.69 -16.78
CA ASP A 4 13.75 1.53 -17.87
C ASP A 4 13.83 2.98 -17.36
N GLY A 5 15.00 3.59 -17.44
CA GLY A 5 15.29 4.90 -16.85
C GLY A 5 16.20 4.87 -15.62
N LEU A 6 16.47 3.69 -15.05
CA LEU A 6 17.51 3.49 -14.05
C LEU A 6 18.79 2.95 -14.71
N ASP A 7 19.96 3.38 -14.22
CA ASP A 7 21.20 2.77 -14.63
C ASP A 7 21.34 1.32 -14.10
N SER A 8 22.29 0.57 -14.61
CA SER A 8 22.46 -0.84 -14.26
C SER A 8 22.77 -1.09 -12.78
N LEU A 9 23.43 -0.13 -12.11
CA LEU A 9 23.74 -0.23 -10.68
C LEU A 9 22.49 0.05 -9.83
N ASP A 10 21.71 1.06 -10.18
CA ASP A 10 20.45 1.38 -9.50
C ASP A 10 19.45 0.23 -9.65
N GLN A 11 19.38 -0.39 -10.83
CA GLN A 11 18.55 -1.60 -11.04
C GLN A 11 18.96 -2.76 -10.12
N LYS A 12 20.27 -3.01 -9.95
CA LYS A 12 20.76 -4.04 -9.03
C LYS A 12 20.45 -3.70 -7.58
N ILE A 13 20.66 -2.46 -7.17
CA ILE A 13 20.33 -1.99 -5.81
C ILE A 13 18.85 -2.21 -5.52
N VAL A 14 17.97 -1.78 -6.41
CA VAL A 14 16.51 -1.94 -6.24
C VAL A 14 16.12 -3.41 -6.14
N ARG A 15 16.71 -4.31 -6.95
CA ARG A 15 16.45 -5.77 -6.86
C ARG A 15 16.83 -6.33 -5.50
N LEU A 16 18.03 -6.00 -5.00
CA LEU A 16 18.50 -6.47 -3.70
C LEU A 16 17.60 -5.96 -2.56
N LEU A 17 17.17 -4.71 -2.62
CA LEU A 17 16.24 -4.13 -1.63
C LEU A 17 14.85 -4.75 -1.68
N ILE A 18 14.33 -5.11 -2.87
CA ILE A 18 13.05 -5.83 -3.01
C ILE A 18 13.13 -7.22 -2.39
N GLU A 19 14.26 -7.92 -2.53
CA GLU A 19 14.46 -9.22 -1.93
C GLU A 19 14.65 -9.14 -0.42
N ASN A 20 15.42 -8.15 0.04
CA ASN A 20 15.71 -7.94 1.45
C ASN A 20 15.90 -6.45 1.78
N ALA A 21 14.83 -5.76 2.17
CA ALA A 21 14.88 -4.35 2.56
C ALA A 21 15.77 -4.07 3.81
N ARG A 22 16.25 -5.11 4.51
CA ARG A 22 17.16 -4.99 5.65
C ARG A 22 18.63 -5.26 5.30
N ILE A 23 18.96 -5.46 4.02
CA ILE A 23 20.34 -5.65 3.57
C ILE A 23 21.16 -4.41 3.89
N SER A 24 22.42 -4.59 4.35
CA SER A 24 23.28 -3.47 4.67
C SER A 24 23.86 -2.83 3.41
N TYR A 25 24.20 -1.55 3.47
CA TYR A 25 24.89 -0.87 2.37
C TYR A 25 26.25 -1.48 2.04
N SER A 26 26.90 -2.12 3.02
CA SER A 26 28.16 -2.83 2.82
C SER A 26 27.95 -4.09 1.98
N ASP A 27 26.93 -4.90 2.34
CA ASP A 27 26.60 -6.13 1.64
C ASP A 27 26.16 -5.83 0.19
N ILE A 28 25.35 -4.78 -0.01
CA ILE A 28 25.00 -4.31 -1.36
C ILE A 28 26.28 -3.93 -2.13
N GLY A 29 27.18 -3.19 -1.49
CA GLY A 29 28.43 -2.74 -2.12
C GLY A 29 29.31 -3.91 -2.56
N GLU A 30 29.45 -4.94 -1.73
CA GLU A 30 30.16 -6.18 -2.03
C GLU A 30 29.53 -6.92 -3.21
N GLU A 31 28.19 -7.05 -3.22
CA GLU A 31 27.46 -7.77 -4.25
C GLU A 31 27.57 -7.12 -5.64
N ILE A 32 27.56 -5.79 -5.71
CA ILE A 32 27.56 -5.07 -7.00
C ILE A 32 28.90 -4.40 -7.36
N GLY A 33 29.91 -4.54 -6.49
CA GLY A 33 31.28 -4.08 -6.76
C GLY A 33 31.49 -2.57 -6.61
N ILE A 34 30.81 -1.89 -5.67
CA ILE A 34 30.98 -0.45 -5.36
C ILE A 34 31.12 -0.20 -3.86
N SER A 35 31.63 0.97 -3.49
CA SER A 35 31.80 1.31 -2.08
C SER A 35 30.47 1.51 -1.36
N ARG A 36 30.45 1.25 -0.04
CA ARG A 36 29.32 1.55 0.85
C ARG A 36 28.83 2.99 0.70
N VAL A 37 29.76 3.95 0.54
CA VAL A 37 29.42 5.37 0.38
C VAL A 37 28.68 5.62 -0.93
N ALA A 38 29.13 4.96 -2.02
CA ALA A 38 28.46 5.04 -3.31
C ALA A 38 27.06 4.43 -3.29
N VAL A 39 26.87 3.27 -2.60
CA VAL A 39 25.56 2.66 -2.39
C VAL A 39 24.62 3.61 -1.66
N LYS A 40 25.09 4.20 -0.52
CA LYS A 40 24.28 5.16 0.25
C LYS A 40 23.84 6.34 -0.62
N ALA A 41 24.76 6.94 -1.38
CA ALA A 41 24.43 8.07 -2.23
C ALA A 41 23.38 7.73 -3.30
N ARG A 42 23.48 6.55 -3.92
CA ARG A 42 22.51 6.08 -4.92
C ARG A 42 21.14 5.83 -4.31
N ILE A 43 21.07 5.16 -3.15
CA ILE A 43 19.81 4.90 -2.46
C ILE A 43 19.13 6.23 -2.08
N GLN A 44 19.87 7.17 -1.52
CA GLN A 44 19.34 8.51 -1.21
C GLN A 44 18.81 9.24 -2.47
N ALA A 45 19.47 9.09 -3.61
CA ALA A 45 18.98 9.66 -4.86
C ALA A 45 17.67 8.98 -5.35
N LEU A 46 17.54 7.67 -5.15
CA LEU A 46 16.32 6.91 -5.48
C LEU A 46 15.14 7.30 -4.56
N GLU A 47 15.41 7.53 -3.28
CA GLU A 47 14.44 8.05 -2.30
C GLU A 47 13.99 9.47 -2.66
N GLN A 48 14.93 10.37 -2.96
CA GLN A 48 14.63 11.75 -3.36
C GLN A 48 13.80 11.84 -4.65
N LYS A 49 13.98 10.89 -5.56
CA LYS A 49 13.19 10.80 -6.81
C LYS A 49 11.83 10.12 -6.60
N GLY A 50 11.52 9.65 -5.38
CA GLY A 50 10.30 8.91 -5.09
C GLY A 50 10.23 7.52 -5.75
N ILE A 51 11.37 6.95 -6.18
CA ILE A 51 11.44 5.59 -6.74
C ILE A 51 11.38 4.58 -5.60
N ILE A 52 12.06 4.87 -4.49
CA ILE A 52 11.87 4.21 -3.20
C ILE A 52 11.00 5.13 -2.36
N GLU A 53 9.77 4.72 -2.10
CA GLU A 53 8.79 5.52 -1.35
C GLU A 53 8.93 5.31 0.15
N GLU A 54 9.08 4.05 0.60
CA GLU A 54 9.15 3.70 2.02
C GLU A 54 9.85 2.36 2.27
N TYR A 55 10.29 2.17 3.51
CA TYR A 55 10.71 0.88 4.07
C TYR A 55 9.70 0.49 5.16
N THR A 56 8.93 -0.56 4.93
CA THR A 56 7.88 -0.96 5.85
C THR A 56 7.94 -2.44 6.23
N THR A 57 7.37 -2.77 7.38
CA THR A 57 7.14 -4.16 7.80
C THR A 57 5.71 -4.56 7.46
N VAL A 58 5.55 -5.58 6.62
CA VAL A 58 4.24 -6.13 6.32
C VAL A 58 3.81 -7.11 7.41
N ILE A 59 2.80 -6.72 8.18
CA ILE A 59 2.19 -7.57 9.21
C ILE A 59 1.04 -8.36 8.58
N ASN A 60 0.92 -9.63 8.93
CA ASN A 60 -0.22 -10.44 8.51
C ASN A 60 -1.36 -10.31 9.56
N PRO A 61 -2.44 -9.57 9.27
CA PRO A 61 -3.52 -9.35 10.24
C PRO A 61 -4.23 -10.66 10.63
N GLN A 62 -4.29 -11.66 9.75
CA GLN A 62 -4.89 -12.96 10.05
C GLN A 62 -4.09 -13.80 11.07
N LYS A 63 -2.84 -13.42 11.35
CA LYS A 63 -2.01 -14.02 12.40
C LYS A 63 -2.10 -13.28 13.73
N ILE A 64 -2.77 -12.13 13.76
CA ILE A 64 -3.12 -11.39 14.95
C ILE A 64 -4.54 -11.79 15.32
N SER A 65 -4.74 -12.19 16.57
CA SER A 65 -6.04 -12.70 17.05
C SER A 65 -7.18 -11.73 16.76
N GLY A 66 -8.21 -12.21 16.06
CA GLY A 66 -9.47 -11.49 15.83
C GLY A 66 -9.47 -10.45 14.71
N ALA A 67 -8.33 -10.13 14.11
CA ALA A 67 -8.29 -9.10 13.07
C ALA A 67 -9.12 -9.48 11.83
N VAL A 68 -9.96 -8.55 11.40
CA VAL A 68 -10.85 -8.68 10.24
C VAL A 68 -10.41 -7.72 9.16
N SER A 69 -10.31 -8.21 7.93
CA SER A 69 -9.98 -7.42 6.75
C SER A 69 -11.15 -7.42 5.78
N CYS A 70 -11.54 -6.25 5.31
CA CYS A 70 -12.59 -6.09 4.32
C CYS A 70 -12.09 -5.32 3.09
N TYR A 71 -12.70 -5.64 1.97
CA TYR A 71 -12.54 -4.94 0.71
C TYR A 71 -13.87 -4.29 0.33
N PHE A 72 -13.82 -3.01 -0.01
CA PHE A 72 -14.99 -2.22 -0.41
C PHE A 72 -14.86 -1.75 -1.85
N GLU A 73 -15.97 -1.79 -2.57
CA GLU A 73 -16.16 -1.02 -3.79
C GLU A 73 -17.20 0.05 -3.51
N ILE A 74 -16.80 1.31 -3.59
CA ILE A 74 -17.64 2.47 -3.29
C ILE A 74 -17.80 3.31 -4.55
N GLU A 75 -19.03 3.42 -5.07
CA GLU A 75 -19.37 4.33 -6.16
C GLU A 75 -20.02 5.58 -5.59
N THR A 76 -19.52 6.76 -5.96
CA THR A 76 -19.99 8.05 -5.45
C THR A 76 -20.53 8.96 -6.55
N MET A 77 -21.28 9.96 -6.18
CA MET A 77 -21.53 11.11 -7.05
C MET A 77 -20.19 11.81 -7.35
N PRO A 78 -19.93 12.25 -8.61
CA PRO A 78 -18.67 12.89 -8.97
C PRO A 78 -18.25 14.04 -8.05
N ARG A 79 -19.21 14.86 -7.64
CA ARG A 79 -19.00 16.02 -6.74
C ARG A 79 -18.58 15.65 -5.32
N CYS A 80 -18.90 14.42 -4.87
CA CYS A 80 -18.61 13.94 -3.52
C CYS A 80 -17.32 13.13 -3.43
N LEU A 81 -16.73 12.75 -4.57
CA LEU A 81 -15.56 11.86 -4.60
C LEU A 81 -14.38 12.37 -3.77
N ALA A 82 -14.08 13.67 -3.85
CA ALA A 82 -12.97 14.25 -3.11
C ALA A 82 -13.23 14.23 -1.59
N GLU A 83 -14.44 14.59 -1.16
CA GLU A 83 -14.83 14.57 0.24
C GLU A 83 -14.84 13.14 0.81
N VAL A 84 -15.41 12.18 0.07
CA VAL A 84 -15.41 10.76 0.46
C VAL A 84 -13.97 10.23 0.58
N THR A 85 -13.10 10.59 -0.37
CA THR A 85 -11.69 10.17 -0.31
C THR A 85 -11.00 10.72 0.92
N GLU A 86 -11.24 11.99 1.28
CA GLU A 86 -10.63 12.61 2.46
C GLU A 86 -11.12 11.97 3.76
N ILE A 87 -12.43 11.74 3.89
CA ILE A 87 -13.00 11.06 5.07
C ILE A 87 -12.36 9.68 5.27
N LEU A 88 -12.24 8.90 4.20
CA LEU A 88 -11.63 7.58 4.26
C LEU A 88 -10.12 7.63 4.53
N TYR A 89 -9.41 8.61 3.96
CA TYR A 89 -7.97 8.78 4.14
C TYR A 89 -7.60 9.11 5.58
N GLN A 90 -8.43 9.85 6.30
CA GLN A 90 -8.21 10.22 7.69
C GLN A 90 -8.57 9.11 8.69
N ASN A 91 -9.11 7.97 8.23
CA ASN A 91 -9.56 6.90 9.10
C ASN A 91 -8.51 5.80 9.23
N ASP A 92 -8.04 5.53 10.46
CA ASP A 92 -6.98 4.57 10.75
C ASP A 92 -7.35 3.10 10.41
N THR A 93 -8.64 2.77 10.33
CA THR A 93 -9.12 1.44 9.90
C THR A 93 -8.87 1.21 8.41
N VAL A 94 -8.81 2.29 7.63
CA VAL A 94 -8.54 2.24 6.19
C VAL A 94 -7.04 2.11 5.93
N THR A 95 -6.65 1.08 5.22
CA THR A 95 -5.24 0.78 4.92
C THR A 95 -4.83 1.09 3.49
N GLN A 96 -5.78 1.11 2.55
CA GLN A 96 -5.51 1.39 1.14
C GLN A 96 -6.74 2.00 0.48
N ILE A 97 -6.53 2.99 -0.39
CA ILE A 97 -7.56 3.61 -1.22
C ILE A 97 -7.03 3.70 -2.65
N TYR A 98 -7.78 3.18 -3.60
CA TYR A 98 -7.48 3.27 -5.03
C TYR A 98 -8.66 3.89 -5.77
N ARG A 99 -8.39 4.94 -6.55
CA ARG A 99 -9.34 5.40 -7.56
C ARG A 99 -9.18 4.54 -8.81
N VAL A 100 -10.27 3.93 -9.26
CA VAL A 100 -10.26 3.02 -10.41
C VAL A 100 -10.91 3.66 -11.64
N THR A 101 -10.59 3.13 -12.82
CA THR A 101 -11.17 3.60 -14.09
C THR A 101 -12.64 3.20 -14.22
N GLY A 102 -13.37 3.92 -15.08
CA GLY A 102 -14.77 3.66 -15.43
C GLY A 102 -15.70 4.71 -14.85
N LYS A 103 -16.20 4.52 -13.66
CA LYS A 103 -17.05 5.48 -12.93
C LYS A 103 -16.27 6.13 -11.77
N ASP A 104 -16.93 7.03 -11.03
CA ASP A 104 -16.35 7.59 -9.79
C ASP A 104 -16.39 6.56 -8.66
N LYS A 105 -15.48 5.58 -8.77
CA LYS A 105 -15.33 4.44 -7.87
C LYS A 105 -14.02 4.45 -7.13
N LEU A 106 -14.11 4.06 -5.86
CA LEU A 106 -12.97 3.76 -4.99
C LEU A 106 -12.96 2.28 -4.65
N HIS A 107 -11.78 1.70 -4.70
CA HIS A 107 -11.46 0.43 -4.07
C HIS A 107 -10.75 0.71 -2.75
N VAL A 108 -11.32 0.24 -1.65
CA VAL A 108 -10.85 0.55 -0.30
C VAL A 108 -10.61 -0.73 0.46
N HIS A 109 -9.45 -0.85 1.09
CA HIS A 109 -9.15 -1.91 2.03
C HIS A 109 -9.19 -1.36 3.45
N ALA A 110 -9.84 -2.07 4.34
CA ALA A 110 -9.90 -1.75 5.76
C ALA A 110 -9.55 -2.98 6.60
N VAL A 111 -8.89 -2.72 7.74
CA VAL A 111 -8.50 -3.75 8.71
C VAL A 111 -8.89 -3.27 10.10
N ALA A 112 -9.71 -4.05 10.79
CA ALA A 112 -10.12 -3.81 12.17
C ALA A 112 -9.59 -4.91 13.09
N ALA A 113 -9.43 -4.61 14.37
CA ALA A 113 -8.93 -5.57 15.35
C ALA A 113 -9.96 -6.67 15.69
N SER A 114 -11.25 -6.42 15.43
CA SER A 114 -12.34 -7.37 15.66
C SER A 114 -13.48 -7.17 14.67
N SER A 115 -14.44 -8.13 14.64
CA SER A 115 -15.67 -7.99 13.86
C SER A 115 -16.54 -6.85 14.35
N GLU A 116 -16.61 -6.62 15.67
CA GLU A 116 -17.36 -5.54 16.29
C GLU A 116 -16.81 -4.16 15.87
N GLU A 117 -15.50 -4.02 15.83
CA GLU A 117 -14.83 -2.79 15.37
C GLU A 117 -15.10 -2.55 13.86
N MET A 118 -15.07 -3.61 13.05
CA MET A 118 -15.41 -3.52 11.63
C MET A 118 -16.88 -3.13 11.43
N GLU A 119 -17.80 -3.67 12.21
CA GLU A 119 -19.21 -3.32 12.19
C GLU A 119 -19.41 -1.84 12.60
N THR A 120 -18.71 -1.38 13.63
CA THR A 120 -18.69 0.01 14.03
C THR A 120 -18.21 0.93 12.91
N PHE A 121 -17.10 0.56 12.25
CA PHE A 121 -16.58 1.28 11.09
C PHE A 121 -17.58 1.35 9.95
N LEU A 122 -18.28 0.25 9.64
CA LEU A 122 -19.33 0.23 8.63
C LEU A 122 -20.42 1.25 8.95
N HIS A 123 -20.99 1.21 10.15
CA HIS A 123 -22.12 2.08 10.52
C HIS A 123 -21.73 3.53 10.73
N THR A 124 -20.56 3.80 11.30
CA THR A 124 -20.18 5.19 11.66
C THR A 124 -19.45 5.91 10.53
N VAL A 125 -18.79 5.20 9.64
CA VAL A 125 -17.99 5.81 8.57
C VAL A 125 -18.60 5.51 7.20
N ILE A 126 -18.74 4.24 6.81
CA ILE A 126 -19.16 3.87 5.46
C ILE A 126 -20.60 4.29 5.18
N ASP A 127 -21.54 4.00 6.09
CA ASP A 127 -22.96 4.35 5.93
C ASP A 127 -23.20 5.88 6.00
N ALA A 128 -22.26 6.63 6.60
CA ALA A 128 -22.32 8.08 6.73
C ALA A 128 -21.65 8.84 5.57
N LEU A 129 -21.02 8.14 4.60
CA LEU A 129 -20.32 8.77 3.48
C LEU A 129 -21.29 9.57 2.59
N PRO A 130 -20.97 10.82 2.23
CA PRO A 130 -21.86 11.65 1.42
C PRO A 130 -21.92 11.16 -0.03
N GLY A 131 -23.12 11.16 -0.62
CA GLY A 131 -23.33 10.93 -2.04
C GLY A 131 -22.89 9.56 -2.57
N VAL A 132 -22.86 8.55 -1.73
CA VAL A 132 -22.63 7.15 -2.14
C VAL A 132 -23.82 6.66 -2.93
N LEU A 133 -23.57 6.13 -4.13
CA LEU A 133 -24.57 5.54 -5.03
C LEU A 133 -24.68 4.03 -4.84
N SER A 134 -23.56 3.39 -4.60
CA SER A 134 -23.48 1.95 -4.27
C SER A 134 -22.24 1.67 -3.44
N CYS A 135 -22.37 0.72 -2.52
CA CYS A 135 -21.26 0.19 -1.75
C CYS A 135 -21.40 -1.32 -1.64
N SER A 136 -20.32 -2.04 -1.94
CA SER A 136 -20.21 -3.46 -1.61
C SER A 136 -19.08 -3.67 -0.62
N CYS A 137 -19.34 -4.50 0.40
CA CYS A 137 -18.35 -4.90 1.39
C CYS A 137 -18.12 -6.40 1.30
N ASN A 138 -16.87 -6.81 1.15
CA ASN A 138 -16.48 -8.21 1.08
C ASN A 138 -15.42 -8.52 2.13
N MET A 139 -15.70 -9.46 3.03
CA MET A 139 -14.71 -9.92 4.00
C MET A 139 -13.64 -10.76 3.30
N ILE A 140 -12.37 -10.49 3.58
CA ILE A 140 -11.25 -11.26 3.07
C ILE A 140 -11.06 -12.50 3.93
N LEU A 141 -11.45 -13.65 3.39
CA LEU A 141 -11.35 -14.94 4.10
C LEU A 141 -9.91 -15.44 4.21
N SER A 142 -9.12 -15.23 3.15
CA SER A 142 -7.71 -15.62 3.14
C SER A 142 -6.90 -14.78 2.17
N ARG A 143 -5.67 -14.49 2.53
CA ARG A 143 -4.69 -13.83 1.67
C ARG A 143 -3.87 -14.89 0.94
N ILE A 144 -4.16 -15.10 -0.34
CA ILE A 144 -3.45 -16.07 -1.18
C ILE A 144 -2.12 -15.49 -1.65
N LYS A 145 -2.14 -14.23 -2.10
CA LYS A 145 -0.95 -13.50 -2.54
C LYS A 145 -1.14 -12.01 -2.24
N ASP A 146 -0.17 -11.41 -1.59
CA ASP A 146 -0.15 -9.97 -1.33
C ASP A 146 1.29 -9.48 -1.51
N ILE A 147 1.51 -8.78 -2.60
CA ILE A 147 2.80 -8.18 -2.94
C ILE A 147 2.63 -6.67 -2.88
N LYS A 148 3.34 -6.04 -1.95
CA LYS A 148 3.43 -4.59 -1.87
C LYS A 148 4.48 -4.10 -2.87
N GLY A 149 4.11 -3.14 -3.72
CA GLY A 149 4.99 -2.61 -4.76
C GLY A 149 5.27 -3.58 -5.93
N LEU A 150 6.38 -3.35 -6.62
CA LEU A 150 6.83 -4.18 -7.74
C LEU A 150 7.60 -5.41 -7.26
N ARG A 151 7.44 -6.52 -7.99
CA ARG A 151 8.37 -7.66 -8.00
C ARG A 151 9.02 -7.74 -9.37
N LEU A 152 10.33 -7.88 -9.39
CA LEU A 152 11.16 -7.87 -10.59
C LEU A 152 11.73 -9.25 -10.87
#